data_3899790dd7082cd50881cd64c2cb1db0
#
_entry.id   3899790dd7082cd50881cd64c2cb1db0
#
_cell.length_a   1.000
_cell.length_b   1.000
_cell.length_c   1.000
_cell.angle_alpha   90.00
_cell.angle_beta   90.00
_cell.angle_gamma   90.00
#
_symmetry.space_group_name_H-M   'P 1'
#
loop_
_entity.id
_entity.type
_entity.pdbx_description
1 polymer ?
#
loop_
_entity_poly.entity_id
_entity_poly.type
_entity_poly.pdbx_seq_one_letter_code
_entity_poly.pdbx_strand_id
1 'polypeptide(L)'
;MNLKRALILTPLVLIAFLLQSYFWVPSYEKQSLGNPARLQTYIEGTIADAKILNPILNADGASSRIVDLVFDGLLDMDENLNLRGRLATDWTITEKAYLLTRPQFALPDSSLATGARLIELVSLARADGSLSALDGILLSTQLLPAAEKIETITLLERDEQGQPKPTAIKVTIHIPQRVEFTLNTVDQDLFKRLTPLLGPAYFQDFPYIDHFVVADPASLEKVQPQFPALLSVAEHNPIILFHLRKDVRFHDGHPFDASDVKFTYEAIMNPRNISPRTSDYEPIKSINILDPYTVQVTYKRLYSPAINAWTMGILPAHLLNAQVLEEEMNERGLSDAARANFGMRDSNFNRHPIGAGPFRFVEWQGDEFIHLNRNEDYWERIPEYESYYFRIIPELLTQEIEFKSGAIDSYGVQPHQVARYKQDTSYQSFSSSGFGYSYIGYNNRNPLFADKHVRRALGMAINVDEIITYLLYGEGEQITGPYPRQTEWYNSAIKPLSYDPEGAQRLLEEVGWQRNNDGWLEKDGQLFEFNLTTNNGNLIRSNIMTIAQDAWKTIGVKCNTQVFEWAVFLKDFINTGSFDA
;
A
#
# COMPACT_ATOMS: atom_id res chain seq x y z
N MET A 1 -25.06 75.52 2.87
CA MET A 1 -25.84 74.78 1.86
C MET A 1 -27.23 74.51 2.47
N ASN A 2 -28.34 75.06 1.86
CA ASN A 2 -29.64 74.95 2.45
C ASN A 2 -30.09 73.50 2.60
N LEU A 3 -30.60 73.12 3.76
CA LEU A 3 -31.05 71.75 4.13
C LEU A 3 -31.90 71.10 3.01
N LYS A 4 -32.77 71.89 2.37
CA LYS A 4 -33.57 71.45 1.20
C LYS A 4 -32.73 71.00 -0.01
N ARG A 5 -31.62 71.70 -0.28
CA ARG A 5 -30.71 71.29 -1.37
C ARG A 5 -29.90 70.04 -1.05
N ALA A 6 -29.49 69.89 0.22
CA ALA A 6 -28.80 68.66 0.66
C ALA A 6 -29.74 67.45 0.60
N LEU A 7 -31.01 67.59 1.02
CA LEU A 7 -32.02 66.52 0.96
C LEU A 7 -32.36 66.04 -0.48
N ILE A 8 -32.17 66.88 -1.49
CA ILE A 8 -32.39 66.50 -2.88
C ILE A 8 -31.09 66.02 -3.55
N LEU A 9 -29.96 66.65 -3.24
CA LEU A 9 -28.68 66.31 -3.89
C LEU A 9 -28.12 65.00 -3.34
N THR A 10 -28.26 64.68 -2.05
CA THR A 10 -27.72 63.43 -1.47
C THR A 10 -28.34 62.18 -2.09
N PRO A 11 -29.68 62.07 -2.26
CA PRO A 11 -30.26 60.92 -2.99
C PRO A 11 -29.84 60.85 -4.45
N LEU A 12 -29.71 61.97 -5.14
CA LEU A 12 -29.28 62.01 -6.53
C LEU A 12 -27.83 61.57 -6.70
N VAL A 13 -26.94 61.95 -5.79
CA VAL A 13 -25.54 61.49 -5.77
C VAL A 13 -25.48 60.00 -5.43
N LEU A 14 -26.27 59.52 -4.48
CA LEU A 14 -26.40 58.10 -4.17
C LEU A 14 -26.93 57.28 -5.35
N ILE A 15 -27.96 57.76 -6.03
CA ILE A 15 -28.50 57.14 -7.24
C ILE A 15 -27.46 57.13 -8.38
N ALA A 16 -26.74 58.23 -8.57
CA ALA A 16 -25.67 58.31 -9.57
C ALA A 16 -24.52 57.32 -9.22
N PHE A 17 -24.17 57.22 -7.96
CA PHE A 17 -23.16 56.25 -7.48
C PHE A 17 -23.63 54.80 -7.63
N LEU A 18 -24.89 54.50 -7.33
CA LEU A 18 -25.48 53.19 -7.55
C LEU A 18 -25.61 52.84 -9.03
N LEU A 19 -25.95 53.80 -9.88
CA LEU A 19 -25.96 53.60 -11.32
C LEU A 19 -24.54 53.40 -11.87
N GLN A 20 -23.58 54.13 -11.34
CA GLN A 20 -22.17 53.95 -11.70
C GLN A 20 -21.63 52.59 -11.21
N SER A 21 -22.08 52.07 -10.04
CA SER A 21 -21.71 50.75 -9.56
C SER A 21 -22.19 49.63 -10.49
N TYR A 22 -23.30 49.82 -11.21
CA TYR A 22 -23.77 48.88 -12.24
C TYR A 22 -22.74 48.63 -13.35
N PHE A 23 -21.91 49.63 -13.65
CA PHE A 23 -20.84 49.51 -14.67
C PHE A 23 -19.50 49.05 -14.07
N TRP A 24 -19.28 49.20 -12.78
CA TRP A 24 -18.01 48.90 -12.11
C TRP A 24 -18.04 47.61 -11.28
N VAL A 25 -19.21 47.22 -10.76
CA VAL A 25 -19.38 45.93 -10.10
C VAL A 25 -19.72 44.93 -11.21
N PRO A 26 -18.83 43.98 -11.51
CA PRO A 26 -19.14 42.95 -12.49
C PRO A 26 -20.43 42.24 -12.07
N SER A 27 -21.38 42.07 -13.03
CA SER A 27 -22.55 41.24 -12.78
C SER A 27 -22.11 39.81 -12.34
N TYR A 28 -22.95 39.16 -11.57
CA TYR A 28 -22.71 37.76 -11.18
C TYR A 28 -22.37 36.86 -12.38
N GLU A 29 -23.02 37.09 -13.54
CA GLU A 29 -22.70 36.43 -14.80
C GLU A 29 -21.28 36.76 -15.31
N LYS A 30 -20.81 38.01 -15.19
CA LYS A 30 -19.44 38.37 -15.56
C LYS A 30 -18.41 37.88 -14.56
N GLN A 31 -18.77 37.80 -13.30
CA GLN A 31 -17.92 37.15 -12.26
C GLN A 31 -17.91 35.64 -12.44
N SER A 32 -19.05 35.03 -12.83
CA SER A 32 -19.15 33.60 -13.10
C SER A 32 -18.55 33.18 -14.45
N LEU A 33 -18.48 34.09 -15.44
CA LEU A 33 -17.73 33.87 -16.69
C LEU A 33 -16.22 33.88 -16.51
N GLY A 34 -15.76 34.19 -15.30
CA GLY A 34 -14.45 33.87 -14.79
C GLY A 34 -13.29 34.67 -15.40
N ASN A 35 -12.28 34.85 -14.59
CA ASN A 35 -10.93 35.11 -15.08
C ASN A 35 -10.51 33.89 -15.94
N PRO A 36 -10.19 34.07 -17.26
CA PRO A 36 -9.76 32.94 -18.10
C PRO A 36 -8.64 32.11 -17.49
N ALA A 37 -7.70 32.75 -16.76
CA ALA A 37 -6.65 32.06 -16.03
C ALA A 37 -7.21 31.17 -14.93
N ARG A 38 -8.34 31.51 -14.29
CA ARG A 38 -9.00 30.67 -13.28
C ARG A 38 -9.62 29.41 -13.90
N LEU A 39 -10.08 29.47 -15.13
CA LEU A 39 -10.66 28.33 -15.86
C LEU A 39 -9.59 27.28 -16.24
N GLN A 40 -8.33 27.68 -16.31
CA GLN A 40 -7.19 26.79 -16.58
C GLN A 40 -6.57 26.22 -15.30
N THR A 41 -7.10 26.60 -14.14
CA THR A 41 -6.60 26.19 -12.82
C THR A 41 -7.61 25.31 -12.14
N TYR A 42 -7.18 24.13 -11.69
CA TYR A 42 -7.97 23.27 -10.83
C TYR A 42 -7.46 23.39 -9.39
N ILE A 43 -8.36 23.66 -8.45
CA ILE A 43 -8.04 23.87 -7.03
C ILE A 43 -8.79 22.83 -6.19
N GLU A 44 -8.06 21.97 -5.53
CA GLU A 44 -8.58 20.96 -4.60
C GLU A 44 -8.28 21.37 -3.16
N GLY A 45 -9.25 21.20 -2.24
CA GLY A 45 -9.07 21.43 -0.82
C GLY A 45 -8.77 20.13 -0.07
N THR A 46 -7.80 20.15 0.85
CA THR A 46 -7.46 19.03 1.73
C THR A 46 -7.41 19.46 3.19
N ILE A 47 -7.66 18.52 4.11
CA ILE A 47 -7.60 18.78 5.56
C ILE A 47 -6.17 18.73 6.14
N ALA A 48 -5.20 18.17 5.41
CA ALA A 48 -3.84 17.97 5.90
C ALA A 48 -2.81 18.27 4.81
N ASP A 49 -1.66 18.78 5.22
CA ASP A 49 -0.51 18.96 4.35
C ASP A 49 0.17 17.62 4.02
N ALA A 50 0.84 17.55 2.87
CA ALA A 50 1.69 16.44 2.51
C ALA A 50 2.91 16.34 3.45
N LYS A 51 3.53 15.17 3.53
CA LYS A 51 4.72 14.95 4.37
C LYS A 51 5.96 14.66 3.52
N ILE A 52 5.84 13.76 2.56
CA ILE A 52 6.94 13.30 1.70
C ILE A 52 6.40 13.05 0.29
N LEU A 53 6.91 13.77 -0.70
CA LEU A 53 6.53 13.61 -2.09
C LEU A 53 7.44 12.62 -2.83
N ASN A 54 7.43 11.37 -2.34
CA ASN A 54 8.26 10.29 -2.88
C ASN A 54 7.45 8.99 -2.86
N PRO A 55 7.26 8.30 -4.01
CA PRO A 55 6.37 7.16 -4.15
C PRO A 55 6.77 5.96 -3.26
N ILE A 56 8.05 5.77 -3.00
CA ILE A 56 8.52 4.67 -2.16
C ILE A 56 8.50 4.98 -0.65
N LEU A 57 8.28 6.23 -0.25
CA LEU A 57 8.39 6.69 1.14
C LEU A 57 7.09 7.26 1.73
N ASN A 58 6.16 7.71 0.88
CA ASN A 58 4.90 8.29 1.33
C ASN A 58 4.00 7.23 1.98
N ALA A 59 3.27 7.63 3.02
CA ALA A 59 2.34 6.77 3.75
C ALA A 59 1.05 7.49 4.17
N ASP A 60 0.83 8.72 3.71
CA ASP A 60 -0.36 9.52 4.00
C ASP A 60 -1.11 9.90 2.71
N GLY A 61 -2.41 10.17 2.84
CA GLY A 61 -3.28 10.42 1.69
C GLY A 61 -2.97 11.71 0.93
N ALA A 62 -2.53 12.78 1.63
CA ALA A 62 -2.19 14.04 1.00
C ALA A 62 -0.93 13.89 0.12
N SER A 63 0.12 13.26 0.66
CA SER A 63 1.32 12.94 -0.11
C SER A 63 1.02 12.05 -1.31
N SER A 64 0.21 10.98 -1.11
CA SER A 64 -0.15 10.05 -2.19
C SER A 64 -0.84 10.75 -3.34
N ARG A 65 -1.76 11.67 -3.05
CA ARG A 65 -2.52 12.42 -4.06
C ARG A 65 -1.60 13.23 -5.00
N ILE A 66 -0.58 13.87 -4.45
CA ILE A 66 0.40 14.62 -5.23
C ILE A 66 1.36 13.69 -5.97
N VAL A 67 1.82 12.63 -5.29
CA VAL A 67 2.72 11.63 -5.88
C VAL A 67 2.08 10.98 -7.12
N ASP A 68 0.79 10.64 -7.07
CA ASP A 68 0.06 10.02 -8.19
C ASP A 68 -0.08 10.96 -9.41
N LEU A 69 0.03 12.28 -9.21
CA LEU A 69 0.03 13.27 -10.30
C LEU A 69 1.44 13.51 -10.88
N VAL A 70 2.49 13.31 -10.07
CA VAL A 70 3.88 13.62 -10.45
C VAL A 70 4.61 12.40 -11.00
N PHE A 71 4.26 11.19 -10.58
CA PHE A 71 4.95 9.96 -10.94
C PHE A 71 4.02 8.98 -11.66
N ASP A 72 4.59 8.25 -12.61
CA ASP A 72 3.94 7.13 -13.28
C ASP A 72 4.55 5.79 -12.82
N GLY A 73 3.71 4.75 -12.69
CA GLY A 73 4.13 3.37 -12.52
C GLY A 73 4.37 2.66 -13.86
N LEU A 74 4.88 1.43 -13.83
CA LEU A 74 4.95 0.60 -15.03
C LEU A 74 3.53 0.28 -15.55
N LEU A 75 2.62 0.07 -14.63
CA LEU A 75 1.22 -0.27 -14.88
C LEU A 75 0.31 0.77 -14.19
N ASP A 76 -0.95 0.72 -14.54
CA ASP A 76 -2.04 1.47 -13.95
C ASP A 76 -3.32 0.63 -13.99
N MET A 77 -4.41 1.11 -13.39
CA MET A 77 -5.73 0.50 -13.50
C MET A 77 -6.66 1.37 -14.33
N ASP A 78 -7.43 0.73 -15.20
CA ASP A 78 -8.51 1.40 -15.92
C ASP A 78 -9.74 1.63 -15.00
N GLU A 79 -10.78 2.26 -15.53
CA GLU A 79 -12.03 2.53 -14.81
C GLU A 79 -12.81 1.27 -14.38
N ASN A 80 -12.46 0.11 -14.93
CA ASN A 80 -13.04 -1.19 -14.57
C ASN A 80 -12.10 -2.00 -13.64
N LEU A 81 -11.02 -1.38 -13.15
CA LEU A 81 -10.00 -1.99 -12.29
C LEU A 81 -9.18 -3.08 -12.98
N ASN A 82 -9.13 -3.09 -14.30
CA ASN A 82 -8.21 -3.95 -15.03
C ASN A 82 -6.85 -3.27 -15.15
N LEU A 83 -5.79 -4.05 -15.02
CA LEU A 83 -4.44 -3.56 -15.25
C LEU A 83 -4.25 -3.14 -16.70
N ARG A 84 -3.69 -1.95 -16.90
CA ARG A 84 -3.24 -1.43 -18.19
C ARG A 84 -1.77 -1.06 -18.16
N GLY A 85 -1.11 -1.10 -19.31
CA GLY A 85 0.25 -0.59 -19.45
C GLY A 85 0.29 0.93 -19.28
N ARG A 86 1.34 1.44 -18.61
CA ARG A 86 1.62 2.87 -18.46
C ARG A 86 3.05 3.16 -18.93
N LEU A 87 4.07 3.14 -18.06
CA LEU A 87 5.48 3.20 -18.50
C LEU A 87 5.93 1.89 -19.19
N ALA A 88 5.26 0.77 -18.91
CA ALA A 88 5.37 -0.43 -19.74
C ALA A 88 4.27 -0.42 -20.81
N THR A 89 4.62 -0.78 -22.06
CA THR A 89 3.65 -0.93 -23.15
C THR A 89 2.84 -2.22 -23.00
N ASP A 90 3.53 -3.27 -22.59
CA ASP A 90 2.99 -4.61 -22.40
C ASP A 90 3.85 -5.42 -21.43
N TRP A 91 3.34 -6.56 -21.01
CA TRP A 91 4.08 -7.52 -20.17
C TRP A 91 3.66 -8.96 -20.47
N THR A 92 4.55 -9.89 -20.14
CA THR A 92 4.26 -11.32 -20.18
C THR A 92 4.60 -11.95 -18.84
N ILE A 93 3.78 -12.93 -18.42
CA ILE A 93 3.99 -13.67 -17.17
C ILE A 93 4.24 -15.13 -17.53
N THR A 94 5.42 -15.61 -17.16
CA THR A 94 5.88 -16.98 -17.37
C THR A 94 6.35 -17.57 -16.05
N GLU A 95 6.79 -18.81 -16.03
CA GLU A 95 7.32 -19.44 -14.84
C GLU A 95 8.53 -20.33 -15.12
N LYS A 96 9.50 -20.31 -14.22
CA LYS A 96 10.47 -21.38 -14.04
C LYS A 96 10.22 -22.02 -12.69
N ALA A 97 9.83 -23.28 -12.70
CA ALA A 97 9.66 -24.05 -11.48
C ALA A 97 10.79 -25.07 -11.33
N TYR A 98 11.18 -25.37 -10.10
CA TYR A 98 12.32 -26.24 -9.82
C TYR A 98 11.90 -27.35 -8.87
N LEU A 99 12.34 -28.57 -9.20
CA LEU A 99 12.15 -29.75 -8.35
C LEU A 99 13.53 -30.36 -8.04
N LEU A 100 13.91 -30.41 -6.77
CA LEU A 100 15.16 -31.02 -6.34
C LEU A 100 15.13 -32.52 -6.61
N THR A 101 16.23 -33.09 -7.12
CA THR A 101 16.38 -34.55 -7.25
C THR A 101 16.64 -35.18 -5.88
N ARG A 102 16.15 -36.41 -5.71
CA ARG A 102 16.36 -37.23 -4.50
C ARG A 102 16.84 -38.61 -4.90
N PRO A 103 18.12 -38.77 -5.34
CA PRO A 103 18.62 -40.01 -5.97
C PRO A 103 18.52 -41.28 -5.14
N GLN A 104 18.31 -41.15 -3.83
CA GLN A 104 18.12 -42.28 -2.91
C GLN A 104 16.66 -42.54 -2.56
N PHE A 105 15.74 -41.68 -3.03
CA PHE A 105 14.30 -41.81 -2.76
C PHE A 105 13.69 -42.79 -3.75
N ALA A 106 12.95 -43.80 -3.26
CA ALA A 106 12.21 -44.74 -4.07
C ALA A 106 10.85 -44.14 -4.47
N LEU A 107 10.59 -44.04 -5.74
CA LEU A 107 9.32 -43.59 -6.31
C LEU A 107 8.24 -44.68 -6.19
N PRO A 108 6.94 -44.39 -6.41
CA PRO A 108 5.85 -45.37 -6.35
C PRO A 108 6.07 -46.59 -7.27
N ASP A 109 6.78 -46.43 -8.38
CA ASP A 109 7.14 -47.50 -9.34
C ASP A 109 8.41 -48.26 -8.92
N SER A 110 8.93 -48.04 -7.71
CA SER A 110 10.17 -48.60 -7.17
C SER A 110 11.46 -48.15 -7.87
N SER A 111 11.40 -47.20 -8.83
CA SER A 111 12.58 -46.59 -9.41
C SER A 111 13.15 -45.50 -8.47
N LEU A 112 14.43 -45.15 -8.67
CA LEU A 112 15.05 -44.07 -7.91
C LEU A 112 14.78 -42.70 -8.54
N ALA A 113 14.52 -41.67 -7.71
CA ALA A 113 14.19 -40.33 -8.13
C ALA A 113 15.44 -39.53 -8.62
N THR A 114 16.14 -40.07 -9.61
CA THR A 114 17.23 -39.38 -10.32
C THR A 114 16.66 -38.32 -11.26
N GLY A 115 17.46 -37.31 -11.61
CA GLY A 115 17.02 -36.26 -12.54
C GLY A 115 16.56 -36.79 -13.90
N ALA A 116 17.27 -37.76 -14.45
CA ALA A 116 16.89 -38.41 -15.71
C ALA A 116 15.54 -39.14 -15.60
N ARG A 117 15.30 -39.86 -14.48
CA ARG A 117 14.06 -40.57 -14.26
C ARG A 117 12.87 -39.63 -14.06
N LEU A 118 13.07 -38.51 -13.34
CA LEU A 118 12.03 -37.50 -13.14
C LEU A 118 11.58 -36.90 -14.50
N ILE A 119 12.52 -36.55 -15.37
CA ILE A 119 12.22 -36.02 -16.71
C ILE A 119 11.49 -37.08 -17.55
N GLU A 120 11.96 -38.33 -17.51
CA GLU A 120 11.34 -39.45 -18.22
C GLU A 120 9.88 -39.66 -17.76
N LEU A 121 9.62 -39.69 -16.44
CA LEU A 121 8.26 -39.83 -15.89
C LEU A 121 7.34 -38.73 -16.34
N VAL A 122 7.78 -37.47 -16.31
CA VAL A 122 6.98 -36.34 -16.79
C VAL A 122 6.67 -36.49 -18.27
N SER A 123 7.65 -36.92 -19.08
CA SER A 123 7.48 -37.12 -20.51
C SER A 123 6.50 -38.25 -20.83
N LEU A 124 6.56 -39.37 -20.11
CA LEU A 124 5.65 -40.49 -20.25
C LEU A 124 4.22 -40.12 -19.84
N ALA A 125 4.08 -39.44 -18.71
CA ALA A 125 2.78 -39.01 -18.20
C ALA A 125 2.10 -37.92 -19.06
N ARG A 126 2.88 -37.17 -19.83
CA ARG A 126 2.31 -36.29 -20.87
C ARG A 126 1.87 -37.12 -22.09
N ALA A 127 2.68 -38.09 -22.50
CA ALA A 127 2.36 -38.93 -23.66
C ALA A 127 1.12 -39.82 -23.45
N ASP A 128 0.88 -40.32 -22.22
CA ASP A 128 -0.30 -41.11 -21.85
C ASP A 128 -1.53 -40.28 -21.44
N GLY A 129 -1.42 -38.94 -21.37
CA GLY A 129 -2.48 -38.01 -21.03
C GLY A 129 -2.69 -37.81 -19.53
N SER A 130 -1.93 -38.47 -18.65
CA SER A 130 -2.03 -38.30 -17.19
C SER A 130 -1.69 -36.88 -16.73
N LEU A 131 -0.86 -36.16 -17.49
CA LEU A 131 -0.51 -34.75 -17.30
C LEU A 131 -1.01 -33.85 -18.45
N SER A 132 -2.12 -34.17 -19.07
CA SER A 132 -2.72 -33.37 -20.16
C SER A 132 -2.99 -31.92 -19.77
N ALA A 133 -3.18 -31.61 -18.48
CA ALA A 133 -3.29 -30.25 -17.98
C ALA A 133 -2.03 -29.39 -18.20
N LEU A 134 -0.87 -30.01 -18.47
CA LEU A 134 0.38 -29.31 -18.81
C LEU A 134 0.57 -29.13 -20.33
N ASP A 135 -0.33 -29.67 -21.15
CA ASP A 135 -0.25 -29.54 -22.60
C ASP A 135 -0.48 -28.07 -23.01
N GLY A 136 0.43 -27.54 -23.80
CA GLY A 136 0.44 -26.12 -24.17
C GLY A 136 0.96 -25.16 -23.07
N ILE A 137 1.15 -25.65 -21.84
CA ILE A 137 1.69 -24.84 -20.71
C ILE A 137 3.17 -25.14 -20.51
N LEU A 138 3.56 -26.42 -20.38
CA LEU A 138 4.94 -26.84 -20.18
C LEU A 138 5.71 -26.82 -21.49
N LEU A 139 6.64 -25.87 -21.62
CA LEU A 139 7.48 -25.66 -22.78
C LEU A 139 8.67 -26.64 -22.82
N SER A 140 9.36 -26.80 -21.69
CA SER A 140 10.54 -27.68 -21.59
C SER A 140 10.79 -28.13 -20.15
N THR A 141 11.53 -29.25 -20.05
CA THR A 141 12.13 -29.75 -18.82
C THR A 141 13.63 -29.93 -19.02
N GLN A 142 14.43 -29.46 -18.05
CA GLN A 142 15.89 -29.54 -18.13
C GLN A 142 16.47 -29.98 -16.78
N LEU A 143 17.47 -30.85 -16.81
CA LEU A 143 18.26 -31.19 -15.64
C LEU A 143 19.35 -30.15 -15.43
N LEU A 144 19.32 -29.46 -14.28
CA LEU A 144 20.37 -28.54 -13.87
C LEU A 144 21.38 -29.25 -12.97
N PRO A 145 22.69 -28.98 -13.13
CA PRO A 145 23.71 -29.51 -12.24
C PRO A 145 23.58 -29.00 -10.82
N ALA A 146 24.24 -29.68 -9.88
CA ALA A 146 24.42 -29.15 -8.55
C ALA A 146 25.17 -27.81 -8.61
N ALA A 147 24.82 -26.90 -7.72
CA ALA A 147 25.39 -25.55 -7.65
C ALA A 147 25.65 -25.14 -6.21
N GLU A 148 26.50 -24.15 -6.06
CA GLU A 148 26.76 -23.52 -4.76
C GLU A 148 26.36 -22.05 -4.82
N LYS A 149 25.72 -21.57 -3.76
CA LYS A 149 25.28 -20.19 -3.62
C LYS A 149 25.65 -19.67 -2.23
N ILE A 150 26.16 -18.46 -2.16
CA ILE A 150 26.37 -17.76 -0.88
C ILE A 150 25.25 -16.73 -0.71
N GLU A 151 24.55 -16.82 0.40
CA GLU A 151 23.56 -15.83 0.81
C GLU A 151 23.94 -15.15 2.11
N THR A 152 23.40 -13.93 2.31
CA THR A 152 23.55 -13.19 3.55
C THR A 152 22.18 -13.09 4.22
N ILE A 153 22.03 -13.72 5.37
CA ILE A 153 20.83 -13.62 6.19
C ILE A 153 21.01 -12.46 7.15
N THR A 154 20.11 -11.51 7.17
CA THR A 154 20.11 -10.42 8.15
C THR A 154 19.11 -10.75 9.26
N LEU A 155 19.62 -11.00 10.47
CA LEU A 155 18.79 -11.18 11.65
C LEU A 155 18.71 -9.86 12.42
N LEU A 156 17.53 -9.55 12.95
CA LEU A 156 17.35 -8.43 13.86
C LEU A 156 17.60 -8.93 15.28
N GLU A 157 18.81 -8.74 15.77
CA GLU A 157 19.17 -8.96 17.17
C GLU A 157 18.88 -7.69 17.99
N ARG A 158 18.90 -7.81 19.32
CA ARG A 158 18.86 -6.63 20.19
C ARG A 158 20.24 -6.42 20.78
N ASP A 159 20.69 -5.16 20.79
CA ASP A 159 21.94 -4.80 21.49
C ASP A 159 21.75 -4.82 23.02
N GLU A 160 22.81 -4.53 23.76
CA GLU A 160 22.80 -4.50 25.24
C GLU A 160 21.82 -3.43 25.81
N GLN A 161 21.38 -2.48 24.98
CA GLN A 161 20.39 -1.44 25.34
C GLN A 161 18.97 -1.78 24.86
N GLY A 162 18.77 -2.98 24.28
CA GLY A 162 17.48 -3.46 23.79
C GLY A 162 17.07 -2.90 22.42
N GLN A 163 17.93 -2.14 21.73
CA GLN A 163 17.67 -1.59 20.40
C GLN A 163 17.88 -2.66 19.31
N PRO A 164 17.06 -2.63 18.23
CA PRO A 164 17.23 -3.57 17.11
C PRO A 164 18.58 -3.33 16.42
N LYS A 165 19.41 -4.35 16.38
CA LYS A 165 20.69 -4.36 15.68
C LYS A 165 20.67 -5.41 14.58
N PRO A 166 20.81 -5.03 13.31
CA PRO A 166 20.89 -5.98 12.22
C PRO A 166 22.25 -6.69 12.25
N THR A 167 22.22 -8.03 12.31
CA THR A 167 23.41 -8.89 12.23
C THR A 167 23.36 -9.66 10.91
N ALA A 168 24.35 -9.45 10.05
CA ALA A 168 24.47 -10.13 8.76
C ALA A 168 25.28 -11.41 8.89
N ILE A 169 24.70 -12.55 8.57
CA ILE A 169 25.32 -13.88 8.64
C ILE A 169 25.42 -14.45 7.24
N LYS A 170 26.62 -14.82 6.80
CA LYS A 170 26.82 -15.49 5.52
C LYS A 170 26.56 -17.00 5.67
N VAL A 171 25.76 -17.55 4.77
CA VAL A 171 25.50 -18.98 4.66
C VAL A 171 25.86 -19.46 3.25
N THR A 172 26.41 -20.66 3.16
CA THR A 172 26.67 -21.34 1.89
C THR A 172 25.60 -22.38 1.68
N ILE A 173 24.93 -22.33 0.53
CA ILE A 173 23.86 -23.26 0.15
C ILE A 173 24.39 -24.16 -0.96
N HIS A 174 24.51 -25.45 -0.69
CA HIS A 174 24.83 -26.48 -1.68
C HIS A 174 23.53 -26.98 -2.30
N ILE A 175 23.15 -26.43 -3.45
CA ILE A 175 21.93 -26.77 -4.17
C ILE A 175 22.16 -28.10 -4.91
N PRO A 176 21.41 -29.20 -4.61
CA PRO A 176 21.50 -30.45 -5.36
C PRO A 176 21.11 -30.28 -6.83
N GLN A 177 21.33 -31.32 -7.64
CA GLN A 177 20.72 -31.37 -8.97
C GLN A 177 19.22 -31.15 -8.88
N ARG A 178 18.64 -30.44 -9.85
CA ARG A 178 17.22 -30.14 -9.91
C ARG A 178 16.69 -30.19 -11.33
N VAL A 179 15.43 -30.56 -11.48
CA VAL A 179 14.70 -30.43 -12.74
C VAL A 179 14.09 -29.04 -12.81
N GLU A 180 14.43 -28.28 -13.85
CA GLU A 180 13.80 -27.03 -14.20
C GLU A 180 12.62 -27.32 -15.15
N PHE A 181 11.46 -26.75 -14.83
CA PHE A 181 10.26 -26.70 -15.68
C PHE A 181 10.12 -25.29 -16.20
N THR A 182 10.10 -25.10 -17.52
CA THR A 182 9.80 -23.80 -18.13
C THR A 182 8.37 -23.82 -18.62
N LEU A 183 7.56 -22.89 -18.09
CA LEU A 183 6.13 -22.76 -18.39
C LEU A 183 5.86 -21.39 -19.04
N ASN A 184 4.91 -21.35 -19.98
CA ASN A 184 4.48 -20.10 -20.62
C ASN A 184 3.44 -19.32 -19.79
N THR A 185 3.00 -19.87 -18.67
CA THR A 185 2.14 -19.22 -17.67
C THR A 185 2.45 -19.81 -16.30
N VAL A 186 1.96 -19.17 -15.23
CA VAL A 186 2.10 -19.69 -13.86
C VAL A 186 1.10 -20.82 -13.62
N ASP A 187 1.58 -22.00 -13.18
CA ASP A 187 0.74 -23.10 -12.74
C ASP A 187 0.96 -23.38 -11.26
N GLN A 188 0.13 -22.78 -10.40
CA GLN A 188 0.19 -22.97 -8.94
C GLN A 188 0.01 -24.42 -8.49
N ASP A 189 -0.61 -25.28 -9.31
CA ASP A 189 -0.87 -26.68 -9.04
C ASP A 189 0.17 -27.63 -9.65
N LEU A 190 1.24 -27.14 -10.30
CA LEU A 190 2.25 -27.94 -10.98
C LEU A 190 2.71 -29.14 -10.11
N PHE A 191 3.21 -28.89 -8.93
CA PHE A 191 3.75 -29.93 -8.04
C PHE A 191 2.65 -30.81 -7.46
N LYS A 192 1.45 -30.31 -7.29
CA LYS A 192 0.29 -31.13 -6.91
C LYS A 192 -0.07 -32.13 -8.03
N ARG A 193 0.03 -31.72 -9.29
CA ARG A 193 -0.18 -32.61 -10.46
C ARG A 193 0.91 -33.68 -10.56
N LEU A 194 2.13 -33.38 -10.09
CA LEU A 194 3.23 -34.35 -10.07
C LEU A 194 3.14 -35.34 -8.88
N THR A 195 2.33 -35.05 -7.87
CA THR A 195 2.22 -35.89 -6.65
C THR A 195 1.82 -37.35 -6.93
N PRO A 196 0.90 -37.67 -7.87
CA PRO A 196 0.59 -39.07 -8.20
C PRO A 196 1.77 -39.85 -8.77
N LEU A 197 2.69 -39.19 -9.48
CA LEU A 197 3.88 -39.80 -10.08
C LEU A 197 5.01 -39.99 -9.06
N LEU A 198 5.18 -39.04 -8.14
CA LEU A 198 6.31 -38.97 -7.22
C LEU A 198 5.99 -39.51 -5.84
N GLY A 199 4.73 -39.61 -5.49
CA GLY A 199 4.25 -39.90 -4.16
C GLY A 199 4.25 -38.67 -3.22
N PRO A 200 3.30 -38.58 -2.26
CA PRO A 200 3.20 -37.42 -1.35
C PRO A 200 4.44 -37.27 -0.46
N ALA A 201 5.10 -38.36 -0.08
CA ALA A 201 6.32 -38.35 0.73
C ALA A 201 7.50 -37.67 0.01
N TYR A 202 7.47 -37.51 -1.32
CA TYR A 202 8.52 -36.79 -2.05
C TYR A 202 8.59 -35.32 -1.66
N PHE A 203 7.44 -34.71 -1.39
CA PHE A 203 7.31 -33.29 -1.07
C PHE A 203 7.29 -33.04 0.46
N GLN A 204 7.14 -34.10 1.25
CA GLN A 204 7.19 -34.03 2.71
C GLN A 204 8.62 -34.30 3.19
N ASP A 205 8.98 -33.67 4.30
CA ASP A 205 10.25 -33.88 5.01
C ASP A 205 11.47 -33.97 4.08
N PHE A 206 12.08 -32.85 3.81
CA PHE A 206 13.43 -32.84 3.24
C PHE A 206 14.44 -32.93 4.40
N PRO A 207 14.71 -34.16 4.92
CA PRO A 207 15.41 -34.35 6.20
C PRO A 207 16.88 -33.96 6.17
N TYR A 208 17.37 -33.54 4.98
CA TYR A 208 18.78 -33.27 4.74
C TYR A 208 19.09 -31.80 4.46
N ILE A 209 18.15 -30.90 4.73
CA ILE A 209 18.40 -29.47 4.49
C ILE A 209 19.62 -28.98 5.27
N ASP A 210 19.83 -29.49 6.48
CA ASP A 210 20.99 -29.19 7.33
C ASP A 210 22.32 -29.60 6.69
N HIS A 211 22.32 -30.54 5.73
CA HIS A 211 23.49 -30.93 4.95
C HIS A 211 23.76 -30.03 3.75
N PHE A 212 22.75 -29.28 3.33
CA PHE A 212 22.85 -28.41 2.15
C PHE A 212 23.05 -26.95 2.51
N VAL A 213 22.78 -26.55 3.74
CA VAL A 213 23.00 -25.18 4.20
C VAL A 213 24.07 -25.18 5.28
N VAL A 214 25.18 -24.52 5.00
CA VAL A 214 26.32 -24.43 5.92
C VAL A 214 26.51 -23.00 6.38
N ALA A 215 26.57 -22.79 7.67
CA ALA A 215 26.89 -21.52 8.31
C ALA A 215 28.09 -21.69 9.24
N ASP A 216 28.67 -20.57 9.66
CA ASP A 216 29.64 -20.58 10.75
C ASP A 216 29.02 -21.25 12.00
N PRO A 217 29.75 -22.18 12.69
CA PRO A 217 29.22 -22.91 13.83
C PRO A 217 28.62 -22.05 14.96
N ALA A 218 29.16 -20.85 15.18
CA ALA A 218 28.65 -19.91 16.17
C ALA A 218 27.32 -19.25 15.76
N SER A 219 27.01 -19.25 14.46
CA SER A 219 25.83 -18.64 13.88
C SER A 219 24.77 -19.67 13.47
N LEU A 220 25.14 -20.95 13.41
CA LEU A 220 24.29 -22.02 12.85
C LEU A 220 22.92 -22.09 13.54
N GLU A 221 22.90 -22.13 14.87
CA GLU A 221 21.67 -22.21 15.65
C GLU A 221 20.71 -21.04 15.40
N LYS A 222 21.26 -19.85 15.13
CA LYS A 222 20.49 -18.63 14.86
C LYS A 222 19.86 -18.63 13.47
N VAL A 223 20.51 -19.25 12.47
CA VAL A 223 20.05 -19.24 11.08
C VAL A 223 19.28 -20.50 10.70
N GLN A 224 19.40 -21.59 11.45
CA GLN A 224 18.72 -22.86 11.19
C GLN A 224 17.20 -22.72 11.00
N PRO A 225 16.45 -21.88 11.75
CA PRO A 225 15.04 -21.66 11.52
C PRO A 225 14.71 -21.07 10.13
N GLN A 226 15.70 -20.47 9.46
CA GLN A 226 15.55 -19.88 8.12
C GLN A 226 15.83 -20.88 6.98
N PHE A 227 16.41 -22.04 7.25
CA PHE A 227 16.79 -23.02 6.25
C PHE A 227 15.66 -23.45 5.31
N PRO A 228 14.42 -23.69 5.76
CA PRO A 228 13.31 -24.02 4.86
C PRO A 228 12.99 -22.94 3.84
N ALA A 229 13.33 -21.68 4.14
CA ALA A 229 13.14 -20.56 3.21
C ALA A 229 14.30 -20.45 2.19
N LEU A 230 15.47 -21.03 2.49
CA LEU A 230 16.66 -20.95 1.64
C LEU A 230 16.72 -22.06 0.59
N LEU A 231 16.17 -23.22 0.88
CA LEU A 231 16.14 -24.38 -0.01
C LEU A 231 14.85 -25.16 0.19
N SER A 232 14.08 -25.32 -0.87
CA SER A 232 12.82 -26.06 -0.89
C SER A 232 12.92 -27.22 -1.90
N VAL A 233 12.21 -28.33 -1.63
CA VAL A 233 12.13 -29.45 -2.59
C VAL A 233 11.50 -29.03 -3.89
N ALA A 234 10.55 -28.11 -3.82
CA ALA A 234 9.81 -27.60 -4.98
C ALA A 234 9.74 -26.07 -4.88
N GLU A 235 10.11 -25.38 -5.94
CA GLU A 235 10.09 -23.91 -5.99
C GLU A 235 9.31 -23.43 -7.21
N HIS A 236 8.44 -22.45 -6.98
CA HIS A 236 7.81 -21.67 -8.03
C HIS A 236 8.53 -20.34 -8.17
N ASN A 237 9.04 -20.05 -9.36
CA ASN A 237 9.64 -18.76 -9.66
C ASN A 237 8.91 -18.09 -10.84
N PRO A 238 7.80 -17.39 -10.60
CA PRO A 238 7.15 -16.56 -11.61
C PRO A 238 8.10 -15.51 -12.16
N ILE A 239 7.98 -15.24 -13.45
CA ILE A 239 8.78 -14.25 -14.16
C ILE A 239 7.84 -13.29 -14.87
N ILE A 240 7.99 -12.00 -14.60
CA ILE A 240 7.30 -10.94 -15.32
C ILE A 240 8.33 -10.27 -16.22
N LEU A 241 8.08 -10.23 -17.52
CA LEU A 241 8.86 -9.49 -18.48
C LEU A 241 8.08 -8.25 -18.88
N PHE A 242 8.64 -7.07 -18.65
CA PHE A 242 8.07 -5.78 -19.03
C PHE A 242 8.79 -5.21 -20.24
N HIS A 243 8.03 -4.73 -21.23
CA HIS A 243 8.54 -3.92 -22.33
C HIS A 243 8.20 -2.46 -22.05
N LEU A 244 9.23 -1.61 -21.98
CA LEU A 244 9.10 -0.22 -21.58
C LEU A 244 8.90 0.71 -22.78
N ARG A 245 8.24 1.84 -22.53
CA ARG A 245 8.13 2.94 -23.50
C ARG A 245 9.48 3.56 -23.79
N LYS A 246 9.67 4.02 -25.03
CA LYS A 246 10.89 4.69 -25.49
C LYS A 246 10.73 6.21 -25.63
N ASP A 247 9.52 6.69 -25.49
CA ASP A 247 9.09 8.07 -25.73
C ASP A 247 8.84 8.85 -24.42
N VAL A 248 9.18 8.27 -23.29
CA VAL A 248 8.97 8.88 -21.96
C VAL A 248 10.22 9.62 -21.49
N ARG A 249 10.01 10.80 -20.92
CA ARG A 249 11.03 11.60 -20.23
C ARG A 249 10.54 12.02 -18.85
N PHE A 250 11.46 12.10 -17.91
CA PHE A 250 11.22 12.78 -16.65
C PHE A 250 11.01 14.28 -16.87
N HIS A 251 10.44 14.97 -15.89
CA HIS A 251 10.12 16.39 -15.96
C HIS A 251 11.33 17.32 -16.24
N ASP A 252 12.52 16.86 -15.94
CA ASP A 252 13.79 17.56 -16.25
C ASP A 252 14.34 17.25 -17.66
N GLY A 253 13.63 16.40 -18.41
CA GLY A 253 13.98 16.01 -19.78
C GLY A 253 14.87 14.78 -19.89
N HIS A 254 15.34 14.18 -18.77
CA HIS A 254 16.12 12.95 -18.78
C HIS A 254 15.26 11.78 -19.31
N PRO A 255 15.76 10.92 -20.21
CA PRO A 255 14.99 9.78 -20.69
C PRO A 255 14.77 8.73 -19.58
N PHE A 256 13.60 8.13 -19.58
CA PHE A 256 13.25 6.99 -18.74
C PHE A 256 13.75 5.68 -19.37
N ASP A 257 14.35 4.80 -18.57
CA ASP A 257 14.76 3.46 -19.03
C ASP A 257 14.70 2.39 -17.91
N ALA A 258 15.16 1.18 -18.24
CA ALA A 258 15.17 0.01 -17.37
C ALA A 258 16.03 0.18 -16.10
N SER A 259 17.00 1.10 -16.11
CA SER A 259 17.83 1.38 -14.92
C SER A 259 17.04 2.05 -13.81
N ASP A 260 16.05 2.89 -14.15
CA ASP A 260 15.18 3.56 -13.19
C ASP A 260 14.27 2.55 -12.46
N VAL A 261 13.77 1.55 -13.20
CA VAL A 261 12.95 0.47 -12.63
C VAL A 261 13.76 -0.34 -11.63
N LYS A 262 14.96 -0.75 -12.00
CA LYS A 262 15.86 -1.51 -11.12
C LYS A 262 16.28 -0.68 -9.90
N PHE A 263 16.62 0.59 -10.12
CA PHE A 263 16.97 1.52 -9.05
C PHE A 263 15.83 1.69 -8.04
N THR A 264 14.60 1.84 -8.52
CA THR A 264 13.41 1.98 -7.65
C THR A 264 13.26 0.78 -6.73
N TYR A 265 13.41 -0.44 -7.26
CA TYR A 265 13.40 -1.65 -6.45
C TYR A 265 14.53 -1.68 -5.42
N GLU A 266 15.76 -1.38 -5.84
CA GLU A 266 16.92 -1.36 -4.93
C GLU A 266 16.75 -0.32 -3.82
N ALA A 267 16.16 0.83 -4.13
CA ALA A 267 15.83 1.87 -3.17
C ALA A 267 14.77 1.43 -2.15
N ILE A 268 13.74 0.70 -2.59
CA ILE A 268 12.72 0.13 -1.69
C ILE A 268 13.35 -0.88 -0.73
N MET A 269 14.21 -1.76 -1.26
CA MET A 269 14.82 -2.83 -0.48
C MET A 269 16.00 -2.38 0.37
N ASN A 270 16.47 -1.15 0.21
CA ASN A 270 17.54 -0.59 1.05
C ASN A 270 16.99 -0.31 2.46
N PRO A 271 17.49 -1.00 3.51
CA PRO A 271 16.98 -0.86 4.87
C PRO A 271 17.15 0.55 5.46
N ARG A 272 18.07 1.37 4.92
CA ARG A 272 18.23 2.77 5.35
C ARG A 272 17.04 3.65 4.97
N ASN A 273 16.32 3.31 3.90
CA ASN A 273 15.19 4.10 3.43
C ASN A 273 13.90 3.83 4.22
N ILE A 274 13.81 2.72 4.95
CA ILE A 274 12.63 2.33 5.76
C ILE A 274 11.34 2.51 4.94
N SER A 275 11.34 1.92 3.74
CA SER A 275 10.19 2.03 2.84
C SER A 275 9.00 1.22 3.38
N PRO A 276 7.79 1.80 3.44
CA PRO A 276 6.58 1.05 3.77
C PRO A 276 6.19 0.04 2.68
N ARG A 277 6.85 0.07 1.51
CA ARG A 277 6.58 -0.83 0.36
C ARG A 277 7.42 -2.10 0.38
N THR A 278 8.33 -2.27 1.33
CA THR A 278 9.28 -3.39 1.37
C THR A 278 8.58 -4.76 1.30
N SER A 279 7.42 -4.93 1.95
CA SER A 279 6.66 -6.18 1.94
C SER A 279 6.17 -6.59 0.55
N ASP A 280 5.87 -5.62 -0.31
CA ASP A 280 5.32 -5.85 -1.65
C ASP A 280 6.42 -6.29 -2.64
N TYR A 281 7.67 -5.88 -2.38
CA TYR A 281 8.84 -6.14 -3.22
C TYR A 281 9.77 -7.22 -2.65
N GLU A 282 9.64 -7.59 -1.35
CA GLU A 282 10.41 -8.68 -0.74
C GLU A 282 10.32 -10.00 -1.53
N PRO A 283 9.16 -10.40 -2.10
CA PRO A 283 9.08 -11.63 -2.86
C PRO A 283 9.91 -11.66 -4.16
N ILE A 284 10.47 -10.55 -4.59
CA ILE A 284 11.33 -10.49 -5.78
C ILE A 284 12.67 -11.17 -5.49
N LYS A 285 13.06 -12.08 -6.37
CA LYS A 285 14.33 -12.80 -6.35
C LYS A 285 15.44 -12.00 -7.05
N SER A 286 15.13 -11.45 -8.23
CA SER A 286 16.07 -10.66 -9.02
C SER A 286 15.34 -9.76 -10.03
N ILE A 287 15.99 -8.64 -10.37
CA ILE A 287 15.62 -7.79 -11.51
C ILE A 287 16.81 -7.77 -12.47
N ASN A 288 16.58 -8.19 -13.70
CA ASN A 288 17.57 -8.22 -14.76
C ASN A 288 17.17 -7.24 -15.88
N ILE A 289 18.08 -6.36 -16.23
CA ILE A 289 17.97 -5.48 -17.41
C ILE A 289 18.46 -6.29 -18.60
N LEU A 290 17.57 -6.63 -19.53
CA LEU A 290 17.91 -7.36 -20.76
C LEU A 290 18.41 -6.41 -21.84
N ASP A 291 17.80 -5.25 -21.92
CA ASP A 291 18.20 -4.10 -22.74
C ASP A 291 17.61 -2.82 -22.11
N PRO A 292 17.91 -1.59 -22.60
CA PRO A 292 17.43 -0.35 -22.00
C PRO A 292 15.90 -0.24 -21.83
N TYR A 293 15.14 -1.07 -22.55
CA TYR A 293 13.68 -1.00 -22.54
C TYR A 293 13.00 -2.36 -22.24
N THR A 294 13.77 -3.33 -21.71
CA THR A 294 13.23 -4.63 -21.33
C THR A 294 13.73 -5.05 -19.96
N VAL A 295 12.79 -5.22 -19.02
CA VAL A 295 13.07 -5.60 -17.62
C VAL A 295 12.44 -6.95 -17.32
N GLN A 296 13.26 -7.88 -16.82
CA GLN A 296 12.81 -9.18 -16.32
C GLN A 296 12.83 -9.19 -14.81
N VAL A 297 11.66 -9.41 -14.19
CA VAL A 297 11.48 -9.55 -12.74
C VAL A 297 11.19 -11.01 -12.42
N THR A 298 12.04 -11.64 -11.62
CA THR A 298 11.88 -13.03 -11.17
C THR A 298 11.48 -13.04 -9.70
N TYR A 299 10.43 -13.78 -9.35
CA TYR A 299 9.93 -13.92 -8.00
C TYR A 299 10.47 -15.18 -7.30
N LYS A 300 10.63 -15.13 -5.98
CA LYS A 300 11.09 -16.25 -5.15
C LYS A 300 10.02 -17.34 -4.97
N ARG A 301 8.75 -16.94 -5.07
CA ARG A 301 7.58 -17.76 -4.78
C ARG A 301 6.35 -17.21 -5.48
N LEU A 302 5.28 -17.99 -5.49
CA LEU A 302 3.96 -17.51 -5.88
C LEU A 302 3.56 -16.34 -4.95
N TYR A 303 3.19 -15.23 -5.56
CA TYR A 303 2.77 -14.03 -4.85
C TYR A 303 1.68 -13.32 -5.67
N SER A 304 0.43 -13.49 -5.27
CA SER A 304 -0.72 -12.98 -6.04
C SER A 304 -0.67 -11.46 -6.32
N PRO A 305 -0.25 -10.58 -5.37
CA PRO A 305 -0.16 -9.15 -5.61
C PRO A 305 1.03 -8.71 -6.49
N ALA A 306 1.89 -9.63 -6.94
CA ALA A 306 3.14 -9.33 -7.65
C ALA A 306 3.01 -8.28 -8.75
N ILE A 307 2.01 -8.42 -9.61
CA ILE A 307 1.81 -7.53 -10.75
C ILE A 307 1.31 -6.14 -10.31
N ASN A 308 0.47 -6.07 -9.28
CA ASN A 308 -0.12 -4.82 -8.80
C ASN A 308 0.91 -3.91 -8.13
N ALA A 309 2.00 -4.45 -7.59
CA ALA A 309 3.08 -3.66 -7.00
C ALA A 309 3.70 -2.67 -8.01
N TRP A 310 3.62 -2.96 -9.31
CA TRP A 310 4.21 -2.15 -10.37
C TRP A 310 3.32 -0.98 -10.84
N THR A 311 2.19 -0.73 -10.16
CA THR A 311 1.41 0.52 -10.33
C THR A 311 2.02 1.69 -9.56
N MET A 312 2.96 1.44 -8.65
CA MET A 312 3.68 2.48 -7.90
C MET A 312 4.62 3.27 -8.82
N GLY A 313 4.72 4.59 -8.59
CA GLY A 313 5.56 5.49 -9.37
C GLY A 313 7.05 5.12 -9.36
N ILE A 314 7.69 5.23 -10.52
CA ILE A 314 9.12 4.95 -10.71
C ILE A 314 9.97 6.18 -10.42
N LEU A 315 11.07 5.99 -9.69
CA LEU A 315 12.01 7.05 -9.31
C LEU A 315 13.05 7.34 -10.40
N PRO A 316 13.47 8.60 -10.59
CA PRO A 316 14.58 8.97 -11.46
C PRO A 316 15.94 8.62 -10.82
N ALA A 317 16.57 7.56 -11.31
CA ALA A 317 17.85 7.07 -10.77
C ALA A 317 18.95 8.14 -10.81
N HIS A 318 18.95 8.99 -11.84
CA HIS A 318 19.95 10.04 -12.03
C HIS A 318 19.90 11.15 -10.96
N LEU A 319 18.77 11.33 -10.26
CA LEU A 319 18.60 12.34 -9.20
C LEU A 319 18.72 11.79 -7.77
N LEU A 320 18.75 10.47 -7.59
CA LEU A 320 18.68 9.85 -6.26
C LEU A 320 19.73 8.74 -6.05
N ASN A 321 20.64 8.53 -7.01
CA ASN A 321 21.73 7.58 -6.86
C ASN A 321 22.72 8.00 -5.76
N ALA A 322 23.59 7.09 -5.37
CA ALA A 322 24.52 7.30 -4.26
C ALA A 322 25.44 8.51 -4.46
N GLN A 323 25.85 8.82 -5.70
CA GLN A 323 26.70 9.97 -6.00
C GLN A 323 25.95 11.29 -5.75
N VAL A 324 24.70 11.39 -6.23
CA VAL A 324 23.89 12.61 -6.06
C VAL A 324 23.57 12.85 -4.58
N LEU A 325 23.26 11.79 -3.82
CA LEU A 325 23.03 11.91 -2.38
C LEU A 325 24.33 12.34 -1.64
N GLU A 326 25.49 11.88 -2.09
CA GLU A 326 26.79 12.31 -1.56
C GLU A 326 27.06 13.79 -1.88
N GLU A 327 26.76 14.24 -3.09
CA GLU A 327 26.85 15.65 -3.49
C GLU A 327 25.91 16.52 -2.64
N GLU A 328 24.66 16.10 -2.43
CA GLU A 328 23.70 16.79 -1.54
C GLU A 328 24.22 16.90 -0.11
N MET A 329 24.82 15.82 0.43
CA MET A 329 25.42 15.85 1.77
C MET A 329 26.59 16.83 1.85
N ASN A 330 27.39 16.93 0.79
CA ASN A 330 28.50 17.88 0.70
C ASN A 330 28.03 19.34 0.65
N GLU A 331 27.05 19.64 -0.20
CA GLU A 331 26.45 20.97 -0.32
C GLU A 331 25.80 21.44 0.99
N ARG A 332 25.16 20.52 1.72
CA ARG A 332 24.56 20.81 3.03
C ARG A 332 25.59 20.89 4.17
N GLY A 333 26.88 20.59 3.90
CA GLY A 333 27.96 20.62 4.90
C GLY A 333 27.70 19.68 6.08
N LEU A 334 27.13 18.49 5.85
CA LEU A 334 26.76 17.56 6.92
C LEU A 334 28.03 17.02 7.62
N SER A 335 27.97 16.94 8.96
CA SER A 335 29.00 16.28 9.76
C SER A 335 29.02 14.76 9.51
N ASP A 336 30.16 14.10 9.82
CA ASP A 336 30.31 12.64 9.64
C ASP A 336 29.20 11.84 10.34
N ALA A 337 28.78 12.26 11.52
CA ALA A 337 27.69 11.64 12.27
C ALA A 337 26.32 11.81 11.56
N ALA A 338 26.07 12.97 10.95
CA ALA A 338 24.85 13.22 10.16
C ALA A 338 24.86 12.43 8.84
N ARG A 339 26.02 12.36 8.16
CA ARG A 339 26.21 11.57 6.93
C ARG A 339 25.97 10.08 7.15
N ALA A 340 26.42 9.53 8.28
CA ALA A 340 26.21 8.12 8.62
C ALA A 340 24.74 7.73 8.70
N ASN A 341 23.85 8.67 9.04
CA ASN A 341 22.42 8.49 9.18
C ASN A 341 21.61 9.03 7.98
N PHE A 342 22.25 9.74 7.05
CA PHE A 342 21.58 10.32 5.90
C PHE A 342 21.13 9.23 4.93
N GLY A 343 19.87 9.30 4.51
CA GLY A 343 19.28 8.42 3.52
C GLY A 343 18.36 9.17 2.56
N MET A 344 17.76 8.45 1.65
CA MET A 344 16.83 9.04 0.67
C MET A 344 15.68 9.81 1.34
N ARG A 345 15.27 9.41 2.56
CA ARG A 345 14.23 10.10 3.33
C ARG A 345 14.60 11.53 3.70
N ASP A 346 15.89 11.84 3.78
CA ASP A 346 16.40 13.14 4.19
C ASP A 346 16.72 14.07 3.00
N SER A 347 16.62 13.53 1.77
CA SER A 347 16.92 14.27 0.54
C SER A 347 15.89 15.38 0.28
N ASN A 348 16.38 16.49 -0.25
CA ASN A 348 15.57 17.61 -0.74
C ASN A 348 14.61 17.21 -1.87
N PHE A 349 14.91 16.12 -2.59
CA PHE A 349 14.03 15.55 -3.61
C PHE A 349 12.61 15.33 -3.08
N ASN A 350 12.46 14.95 -1.81
CA ASN A 350 11.15 14.67 -1.21
C ASN A 350 10.24 15.91 -1.09
N ARG A 351 10.80 17.10 -1.27
CA ARG A 351 10.03 18.36 -1.31
C ARG A 351 10.01 19.02 -2.70
N HIS A 352 10.84 18.54 -3.60
CA HIS A 352 10.97 19.04 -4.98
C HIS A 352 11.01 17.86 -5.95
N PRO A 353 9.92 17.06 -6.02
CA PRO A 353 9.93 15.82 -6.78
C PRO A 353 10.00 16.07 -8.28
N ILE A 354 10.76 15.23 -8.96
CA ILE A 354 10.82 15.13 -10.41
C ILE A 354 10.34 13.74 -10.79
N GLY A 355 9.25 13.64 -11.53
CA GLY A 355 8.66 12.39 -11.99
C GLY A 355 8.48 12.36 -13.50
N ALA A 356 7.71 11.39 -13.99
CA ALA A 356 7.36 11.25 -15.41
C ALA A 356 5.84 11.41 -15.63
N GLY A 357 5.11 11.85 -14.60
CA GLY A 357 3.66 11.93 -14.60
C GLY A 357 3.08 13.13 -15.33
N PRO A 358 1.73 13.24 -15.33
CA PRO A 358 1.00 14.29 -16.07
C PRO A 358 1.19 15.70 -15.54
N PHE A 359 1.65 15.87 -14.30
CA PHE A 359 1.90 17.17 -13.69
C PHE A 359 3.33 17.28 -13.16
N ARG A 360 3.93 18.46 -13.35
CA ARG A 360 5.26 18.85 -12.85
C ARG A 360 5.12 19.63 -11.56
N PHE A 361 5.92 19.30 -10.57
CA PHE A 361 6.00 20.06 -9.32
C PHE A 361 6.56 21.48 -9.58
N VAL A 362 5.94 22.48 -8.96
CA VAL A 362 6.37 23.89 -9.02
C VAL A 362 6.85 24.36 -7.66
N GLU A 363 5.96 24.33 -6.65
CA GLU A 363 6.30 24.80 -5.31
C GLU A 363 5.42 24.14 -4.24
N TRP A 364 5.91 24.13 -3.03
CA TRP A 364 5.20 23.69 -1.84
C TRP A 364 5.40 24.72 -0.73
N GLN A 365 4.34 25.46 -0.43
CA GLN A 365 4.27 26.35 0.72
C GLN A 365 3.57 25.60 1.86
N GLY A 366 4.35 25.23 2.86
CA GLY A 366 3.86 24.40 3.97
C GLY A 366 2.64 24.98 4.65
N ASP A 367 1.67 24.14 4.97
CA ASP A 367 0.37 24.49 5.57
C ASP A 367 -0.51 25.46 4.74
N GLU A 368 -0.11 25.81 3.52
CA GLU A 368 -0.89 26.67 2.65
C GLU A 368 -1.31 25.95 1.36
N PHE A 369 -0.34 25.56 0.50
CA PHE A 369 -0.66 24.88 -0.75
C PHE A 369 0.55 24.15 -1.36
N ILE A 370 0.24 23.22 -2.27
CA ILE A 370 1.18 22.64 -3.24
C ILE A 370 0.69 23.00 -4.63
N HIS A 371 1.58 23.53 -5.46
CA HIS A 371 1.31 23.93 -6.84
C HIS A 371 2.02 23.01 -7.81
N LEU A 372 1.26 22.51 -8.78
CA LEU A 372 1.74 21.71 -9.90
C LEU A 372 1.32 22.39 -11.22
N ASN A 373 2.15 22.29 -12.24
CA ASN A 373 1.79 22.65 -13.61
C ASN A 373 1.70 21.39 -14.48
N ARG A 374 0.84 21.39 -15.47
CA ARG A 374 0.74 20.26 -16.39
C ARG A 374 2.06 20.02 -17.12
N ASN A 375 2.32 18.77 -17.41
CA ASN A 375 3.46 18.36 -18.23
C ASN A 375 3.07 18.48 -19.70
N GLU A 376 3.58 19.48 -20.39
CA GLU A 376 3.31 19.72 -21.83
C GLU A 376 3.90 18.63 -22.73
N ASP A 377 4.90 17.87 -22.25
CA ASP A 377 5.54 16.77 -22.96
C ASP A 377 5.04 15.41 -22.49
N TYR A 378 3.86 15.37 -21.83
CA TYR A 378 3.35 14.11 -21.29
C TYR A 378 3.03 13.13 -22.42
N TRP A 379 3.52 11.93 -22.29
CA TRP A 379 3.49 10.90 -23.34
C TRP A 379 2.08 10.35 -23.64
N GLU A 380 1.11 10.45 -22.71
CA GLU A 380 -0.26 10.01 -22.92
C GLU A 380 -1.11 11.22 -23.37
N ARG A 381 -2.05 11.66 -22.59
CA ARG A 381 -2.89 12.82 -22.87
C ARG A 381 -2.49 13.97 -21.97
N ILE A 382 -2.13 15.08 -22.57
CA ILE A 382 -1.83 16.32 -21.83
C ILE A 382 -3.08 16.74 -21.03
N PRO A 383 -2.93 17.00 -19.70
CA PRO A 383 -4.04 17.47 -18.87
C PRO A 383 -4.66 18.77 -19.41
N GLU A 384 -5.98 18.91 -19.27
CA GLU A 384 -6.70 20.10 -19.74
C GLU A 384 -6.41 21.34 -18.90
N TYR A 385 -6.17 21.15 -17.58
CA TYR A 385 -5.79 22.24 -16.69
C TYR A 385 -4.29 22.54 -16.82
N GLU A 386 -3.95 23.85 -16.87
CA GLU A 386 -2.55 24.31 -16.88
C GLU A 386 -1.92 24.20 -15.49
N SER A 387 -2.71 24.50 -14.46
CA SER A 387 -2.26 24.53 -13.07
C SER A 387 -3.18 23.71 -12.17
N TYR A 388 -2.58 23.04 -11.21
CA TYR A 388 -3.26 22.29 -10.15
C TYR A 388 -2.77 22.80 -8.80
N TYR A 389 -3.68 23.28 -7.97
CA TYR A 389 -3.41 23.70 -6.59
C TYR A 389 -4.05 22.75 -5.61
N PHE A 390 -3.25 22.23 -4.72
CA PHE A 390 -3.65 21.40 -3.59
C PHE A 390 -3.60 22.27 -2.34
N ARG A 391 -4.72 22.88 -1.95
CA ARG A 391 -4.81 23.84 -0.86
C ARG A 391 -5.10 23.15 0.46
N ILE A 392 -4.36 23.52 1.49
CA ILE A 392 -4.54 23.00 2.84
C ILE A 392 -5.61 23.83 3.55
N ILE A 393 -6.77 23.24 3.81
CA ILE A 393 -7.92 23.84 4.48
C ILE A 393 -8.40 22.85 5.54
N PRO A 394 -7.85 22.89 6.76
CA PRO A 394 -8.11 21.88 7.80
C PRO A 394 -9.58 21.77 8.23
N GLU A 395 -10.31 22.89 8.19
CA GLU A 395 -11.69 22.95 8.66
C GLU A 395 -12.69 22.60 7.55
N LEU A 396 -13.41 21.48 7.71
CA LEU A 396 -14.38 20.98 6.72
C LEU A 396 -15.50 22.00 6.39
N LEU A 397 -15.93 22.80 7.37
CA LEU A 397 -16.91 23.85 7.13
C LEU A 397 -16.34 24.95 6.23
N THR A 398 -15.08 25.32 6.42
CA THR A 398 -14.38 26.29 5.57
C THR A 398 -14.26 25.76 4.15
N GLN A 399 -13.91 24.47 3.96
CA GLN A 399 -13.88 23.82 2.63
C GLN A 399 -15.25 23.91 1.95
N GLU A 400 -16.35 23.63 2.67
CA GLU A 400 -17.70 23.74 2.09
C GLU A 400 -18.03 25.17 1.67
N ILE A 401 -17.66 26.18 2.47
CA ILE A 401 -17.88 27.58 2.16
C ILE A 401 -17.06 27.99 0.93
N GLU A 402 -15.78 27.62 0.86
CA GLU A 402 -14.91 27.91 -0.27
C GLU A 402 -15.37 27.21 -1.55
N PHE A 403 -15.86 25.98 -1.43
CA PHE A 403 -16.48 25.28 -2.57
C PHE A 403 -17.72 26.03 -3.11
N LYS A 404 -18.63 26.42 -2.22
CA LYS A 404 -19.83 27.17 -2.61
C LYS A 404 -19.54 28.56 -3.19
N SER A 405 -18.44 29.18 -2.78
CA SER A 405 -17.99 30.46 -3.34
C SER A 405 -17.20 30.32 -4.64
N GLY A 406 -16.85 29.09 -5.06
CA GLY A 406 -16.01 28.83 -6.23
C GLY A 406 -14.51 29.06 -5.99
N ALA A 407 -14.07 29.18 -4.74
CA ALA A 407 -12.67 29.31 -4.38
C ALA A 407 -11.90 27.98 -4.50
N ILE A 408 -12.58 26.86 -4.38
CA ILE A 408 -12.09 25.51 -4.72
C ILE A 408 -13.07 24.83 -5.69
N ASP A 409 -12.58 23.90 -6.51
CA ASP A 409 -13.34 23.26 -7.58
C ASP A 409 -13.96 21.93 -7.18
N SER A 410 -13.45 21.29 -6.15
CA SER A 410 -13.97 20.02 -5.63
C SER A 410 -14.11 20.03 -4.12
N TYR A 411 -15.10 19.28 -3.63
CA TYR A 411 -15.39 19.15 -2.20
C TYR A 411 -15.76 17.71 -1.85
N GLY A 412 -15.09 17.15 -0.87
CA GLY A 412 -15.42 15.85 -0.32
C GLY A 412 -16.66 15.91 0.57
N VAL A 413 -17.84 15.60 -0.01
CA VAL A 413 -19.14 15.70 0.67
C VAL A 413 -19.19 14.78 1.89
N GLN A 414 -19.54 15.32 3.05
CA GLN A 414 -19.69 14.52 4.27
C GLN A 414 -20.99 13.69 4.21
N PRO A 415 -21.06 12.51 4.84
CA PRO A 415 -22.22 11.63 4.74
C PRO A 415 -23.57 12.31 4.98
N HIS A 416 -23.68 13.15 6.01
CA HIS A 416 -24.92 13.88 6.34
C HIS A 416 -25.31 14.96 5.30
N GLN A 417 -24.41 15.32 4.40
CA GLN A 417 -24.64 16.34 3.37
C GLN A 417 -25.04 15.72 2.02
N VAL A 418 -24.80 14.43 1.80
CA VAL A 418 -24.95 13.76 0.50
C VAL A 418 -26.35 13.97 -0.08
N ALA A 419 -27.40 13.78 0.71
CA ALA A 419 -28.79 13.95 0.24
C ALA A 419 -29.06 15.38 -0.27
N ARG A 420 -28.48 16.40 0.37
CA ARG A 420 -28.62 17.81 -0.04
C ARG A 420 -27.91 18.07 -1.36
N TYR A 421 -26.66 17.63 -1.50
CA TYR A 421 -25.87 17.89 -2.72
C TYR A 421 -26.36 17.06 -3.92
N LYS A 422 -26.89 15.84 -3.72
CA LYS A 422 -27.53 15.04 -4.79
C LYS A 422 -28.76 15.73 -5.40
N GLN A 423 -29.44 16.62 -4.66
CA GLN A 423 -30.61 17.36 -5.14
C GLN A 423 -30.24 18.68 -5.85
N ASP A 424 -29.03 19.17 -5.66
CA ASP A 424 -28.58 20.44 -6.22
C ASP A 424 -27.94 20.22 -7.60
N THR A 425 -28.68 20.60 -8.65
CA THR A 425 -28.26 20.43 -10.06
C THR A 425 -27.20 21.43 -10.51
N SER A 426 -26.82 22.41 -9.68
CA SER A 426 -25.72 23.34 -9.97
C SER A 426 -24.34 22.70 -9.84
N TYR A 427 -24.26 21.50 -9.24
CA TYR A 427 -23.02 20.76 -9.06
C TYR A 427 -23.05 19.43 -9.81
N GLN A 428 -21.87 18.98 -10.24
CA GLN A 428 -21.66 17.60 -10.66
C GLN A 428 -21.34 16.76 -9.44
N SER A 429 -22.06 15.63 -9.27
CA SER A 429 -21.84 14.71 -8.18
C SER A 429 -21.20 13.42 -8.69
N PHE A 430 -20.09 13.03 -8.07
CA PHE A 430 -19.40 11.78 -8.34
C PHE A 430 -19.46 10.91 -7.09
N SER A 431 -19.80 9.64 -7.27
CA SER A 431 -19.83 8.68 -6.18
C SER A 431 -19.26 7.35 -6.67
N SER A 432 -18.34 6.79 -5.92
CA SER A 432 -17.75 5.48 -6.20
C SER A 432 -17.52 4.73 -4.89
N SER A 433 -17.60 3.40 -4.96
CA SER A 433 -17.17 2.55 -3.84
C SER A 433 -15.65 2.62 -3.72
N GLY A 434 -15.18 3.11 -2.58
CA GLY A 434 -13.74 3.20 -2.31
C GLY A 434 -13.11 1.84 -1.98
N PHE A 435 -11.78 1.77 -2.09
CA PHE A 435 -10.99 0.61 -1.62
C PHE A 435 -10.59 0.73 -0.15
N GLY A 436 -10.80 1.90 0.45
CA GLY A 436 -10.53 2.12 1.87
C GLY A 436 -11.61 1.51 2.76
N TYR A 437 -11.20 1.06 3.93
CA TYR A 437 -12.11 0.57 4.97
C TYR A 437 -11.69 1.06 6.35
N SER A 438 -12.67 1.22 7.25
CA SER A 438 -12.42 1.51 8.65
C SER A 438 -12.50 0.24 9.47
N TYR A 439 -11.57 0.05 10.39
CA TYR A 439 -11.48 -1.14 11.23
C TYR A 439 -10.98 -0.80 12.62
N ILE A 440 -11.26 -1.68 13.58
CA ILE A 440 -10.62 -1.67 14.89
C ILE A 440 -9.58 -2.79 14.89
N GLY A 441 -8.31 -2.43 15.02
CA GLY A 441 -7.19 -3.36 15.05
C GLY A 441 -6.78 -3.67 16.50
N TYR A 442 -6.74 -4.95 16.87
CA TYR A 442 -6.29 -5.39 18.18
C TYR A 442 -4.83 -5.85 18.14
N ASN A 443 -4.02 -5.37 19.07
CA ASN A 443 -2.64 -5.83 19.20
C ASN A 443 -2.60 -7.24 19.80
N ASN A 444 -2.40 -8.25 18.95
CA ASN A 444 -2.38 -9.64 19.39
C ASN A 444 -1.17 -9.99 20.31
N ARG A 445 -0.18 -9.09 20.48
CA ARG A 445 0.89 -9.23 21.48
C ARG A 445 0.41 -8.88 22.88
N ASN A 446 -0.68 -8.10 22.99
CA ASN A 446 -1.32 -7.87 24.27
C ASN A 446 -2.11 -9.12 24.67
N PRO A 447 -1.84 -9.71 25.86
CA PRO A 447 -2.51 -10.92 26.33
C PRO A 447 -4.04 -10.84 26.36
N LEU A 448 -4.62 -9.63 26.54
CA LEU A 448 -6.07 -9.40 26.50
C LEU A 448 -6.69 -9.83 25.16
N PHE A 449 -5.96 -9.64 24.05
CA PHE A 449 -6.46 -9.91 22.70
C PHE A 449 -5.89 -11.17 22.06
N ALA A 450 -5.08 -11.95 22.77
CA ALA A 450 -4.50 -13.18 22.25
C ALA A 450 -5.60 -14.21 21.87
N ASP A 451 -6.65 -14.31 22.69
CA ASP A 451 -7.78 -15.21 22.43
C ASP A 451 -8.71 -14.64 21.37
N LYS A 452 -8.96 -15.43 20.32
CA LYS A 452 -9.91 -15.08 19.25
C LYS A 452 -11.34 -14.86 19.74
N HIS A 453 -11.77 -15.56 20.82
CA HIS A 453 -13.13 -15.43 21.37
C HIS A 453 -13.32 -14.06 22.00
N VAL A 454 -12.30 -13.51 22.64
CA VAL A 454 -12.31 -12.13 23.14
C VAL A 454 -12.49 -11.14 22.01
N ARG A 455 -11.69 -11.22 20.95
CA ARG A 455 -11.80 -10.30 19.81
C ARG A 455 -13.17 -10.43 19.12
N ARG A 456 -13.71 -11.64 19.03
CA ARG A 456 -15.03 -11.90 18.47
C ARG A 456 -16.14 -11.28 19.33
N ALA A 457 -16.06 -11.44 20.64
CA ALA A 457 -17.02 -10.84 21.58
C ALA A 457 -17.03 -9.31 21.48
N LEU A 458 -15.85 -8.68 21.42
CA LEU A 458 -15.74 -7.23 21.23
C LEU A 458 -16.39 -6.76 19.93
N GLY A 459 -16.24 -7.54 18.84
CA GLY A 459 -16.91 -7.24 17.58
C GLY A 459 -18.43 -7.43 17.62
N MET A 460 -18.94 -8.48 18.29
CA MET A 460 -20.37 -8.74 18.45
C MET A 460 -21.10 -7.67 19.28
N ALA A 461 -20.39 -6.97 20.15
CA ALA A 461 -20.95 -5.91 20.99
C ALA A 461 -21.23 -4.61 20.24
N ILE A 462 -20.65 -4.41 19.04
CA ILE A 462 -20.78 -3.17 18.26
C ILE A 462 -21.90 -3.33 17.22
N ASN A 463 -22.87 -2.42 17.23
CA ASN A 463 -23.93 -2.39 16.21
C ASN A 463 -23.46 -1.63 14.96
N VAL A 464 -22.88 -2.37 14.02
CA VAL A 464 -22.36 -1.79 12.76
C VAL A 464 -23.48 -1.24 11.88
N ASP A 465 -24.67 -1.83 11.89
CA ASP A 465 -25.81 -1.34 11.10
C ASP A 465 -26.28 0.04 11.58
N GLU A 466 -26.24 0.31 12.90
CA GLU A 466 -26.51 1.65 13.42
C GLU A 466 -25.42 2.65 13.03
N ILE A 467 -24.15 2.27 13.02
CA ILE A 467 -23.06 3.12 12.54
C ILE A 467 -23.31 3.49 11.07
N ILE A 468 -23.63 2.52 10.21
CA ILE A 468 -23.94 2.77 8.81
C ILE A 468 -25.17 3.68 8.67
N THR A 469 -26.23 3.40 9.40
CA THR A 469 -27.49 4.14 9.28
C THR A 469 -27.39 5.57 9.79
N TYR A 470 -26.86 5.75 11.00
CA TYR A 470 -26.96 7.04 11.72
C TYR A 470 -25.69 7.89 11.67
N LEU A 471 -24.52 7.26 11.61
CA LEU A 471 -23.26 8.00 11.47
C LEU A 471 -22.86 8.21 10.01
N LEU A 472 -23.05 7.19 9.17
CA LEU A 472 -22.69 7.24 7.74
C LEU A 472 -23.88 7.54 6.82
N TYR A 473 -25.10 7.72 7.35
CA TYR A 473 -26.32 8.06 6.59
C TYR A 473 -26.59 7.11 5.42
N GLY A 474 -26.21 5.84 5.55
CA GLY A 474 -26.32 4.84 4.50
C GLY A 474 -25.20 4.87 3.45
N GLU A 475 -24.26 5.79 3.55
CA GLU A 475 -23.14 5.93 2.60
C GLU A 475 -21.94 5.04 3.00
N GLY A 476 -22.21 3.78 3.37
CA GLY A 476 -21.21 2.80 3.73
C GLY A 476 -21.78 1.39 3.70
N GLU A 477 -20.90 0.40 3.73
CA GLU A 477 -21.30 -1.00 3.81
C GLU A 477 -20.37 -1.79 4.76
N GLN A 478 -20.95 -2.79 5.41
CA GLN A 478 -20.17 -3.69 6.25
C GLN A 478 -19.40 -4.71 5.39
N ILE A 479 -18.13 -4.89 5.71
CA ILE A 479 -17.26 -5.90 5.10
C ILE A 479 -16.78 -6.90 6.14
N THR A 480 -16.27 -8.05 5.71
CA THR A 480 -15.90 -9.18 6.57
C THR A 480 -14.39 -9.39 6.65
N GLY A 481 -13.61 -8.54 6.02
CA GLY A 481 -12.16 -8.63 5.99
C GLY A 481 -11.53 -7.41 5.29
N PRO A 482 -10.23 -7.43 5.01
CA PRO A 482 -9.50 -6.29 4.46
C PRO A 482 -9.78 -6.04 2.97
N TYR A 483 -10.70 -6.79 2.36
CA TYR A 483 -11.01 -6.69 0.94
C TYR A 483 -12.39 -6.09 0.72
N PRO A 484 -12.52 -4.94 0.03
CA PRO A 484 -13.81 -4.37 -0.37
C PRO A 484 -14.58 -5.30 -1.31
N ARG A 485 -15.90 -5.18 -1.32
CA ARG A 485 -16.79 -6.10 -2.05
C ARG A 485 -16.59 -6.12 -3.56
N GLN A 486 -16.11 -5.04 -4.14
CA GLN A 486 -15.83 -4.92 -5.57
C GLN A 486 -14.56 -5.66 -6.02
N THR A 487 -13.77 -6.20 -5.09
CA THR A 487 -12.56 -6.95 -5.41
C THR A 487 -12.85 -8.44 -5.55
N GLU A 488 -12.13 -9.13 -6.41
CA GLU A 488 -12.20 -10.59 -6.58
C GLU A 488 -11.77 -11.38 -5.34
N TRP A 489 -11.04 -10.75 -4.43
CA TRP A 489 -10.56 -11.35 -3.17
C TRP A 489 -11.61 -11.31 -2.06
N TYR A 490 -12.73 -10.60 -2.26
CA TYR A 490 -13.80 -10.56 -1.27
C TYR A 490 -14.56 -11.89 -1.24
N ASN A 491 -14.53 -12.57 -0.09
CA ASN A 491 -15.26 -13.82 0.09
C ASN A 491 -16.68 -13.57 0.62
N SER A 492 -17.67 -13.57 -0.26
CA SER A 492 -19.09 -13.37 0.08
C SER A 492 -19.72 -14.51 0.91
N ALA A 493 -19.05 -15.67 1.01
CA ALA A 493 -19.49 -16.77 1.86
C ALA A 493 -19.26 -16.49 3.36
N ILE A 494 -18.29 -15.64 3.69
CA ILE A 494 -18.06 -15.19 5.07
C ILE A 494 -19.13 -14.17 5.43
N LYS A 495 -19.86 -14.42 6.53
CA LYS A 495 -20.91 -13.52 7.01
C LYS A 495 -20.35 -12.59 8.09
N PRO A 496 -20.81 -11.32 8.14
CA PRO A 496 -20.47 -10.41 9.21
C PRO A 496 -20.85 -10.97 10.59
N LEU A 497 -20.16 -10.50 11.61
CA LEU A 497 -20.57 -10.77 12.98
C LEU A 497 -21.93 -10.12 13.23
N SER A 498 -22.88 -10.90 13.76
CA SER A 498 -24.17 -10.37 14.18
C SER A 498 -23.99 -9.50 15.43
N TYR A 499 -24.72 -8.40 15.52
CA TYR A 499 -24.84 -7.64 16.76
C TYR A 499 -25.57 -8.51 17.80
N ASP A 500 -24.86 -8.92 18.85
CA ASP A 500 -25.38 -9.74 19.95
C ASP A 500 -24.54 -9.46 21.21
N PRO A 501 -24.83 -8.38 21.94
CA PRO A 501 -24.08 -8.04 23.17
C PRO A 501 -24.26 -9.08 24.28
N GLU A 502 -25.40 -9.77 24.36
CA GLU A 502 -25.60 -10.85 25.33
C GLU A 502 -24.74 -12.08 24.98
N GLY A 503 -24.69 -12.45 23.68
CA GLY A 503 -23.80 -13.49 23.19
C GLY A 503 -22.33 -13.13 23.38
N ALA A 504 -21.96 -11.85 23.19
CA ALA A 504 -20.63 -11.35 23.47
C ALA A 504 -20.24 -11.54 24.95
N GLN A 505 -21.16 -11.21 25.87
CA GLN A 505 -20.91 -11.39 27.31
C GLN A 505 -20.74 -12.88 27.65
N ARG A 506 -21.64 -13.75 27.16
CA ARG A 506 -21.51 -15.21 27.37
C ARG A 506 -20.18 -15.75 26.86
N LEU A 507 -19.75 -15.30 25.69
CA LEU A 507 -18.47 -15.72 25.09
C LEU A 507 -17.25 -15.29 25.93
N LEU A 508 -17.31 -14.12 26.58
CA LEU A 508 -16.28 -13.66 27.50
C LEU A 508 -16.29 -14.49 28.80
N GLU A 509 -17.47 -14.83 29.31
CA GLU A 509 -17.64 -15.68 30.50
C GLU A 509 -17.08 -17.09 30.23
N GLU A 510 -17.32 -17.69 29.07
CA GLU A 510 -16.78 -18.98 28.65
C GLU A 510 -15.24 -19.04 28.66
N VAL A 511 -14.58 -17.92 28.37
CA VAL A 511 -13.11 -17.82 28.41
C VAL A 511 -12.57 -17.28 29.74
N GLY A 512 -13.44 -17.20 30.76
CA GLY A 512 -13.06 -16.98 32.14
C GLY A 512 -13.14 -15.54 32.63
N TRP A 513 -13.70 -14.61 31.84
CA TRP A 513 -13.96 -13.26 32.29
C TRP A 513 -15.28 -13.19 33.09
N GLN A 514 -15.26 -12.62 34.28
CA GLN A 514 -16.43 -12.51 35.15
C GLN A 514 -16.62 -11.07 35.62
N ARG A 515 -17.87 -10.66 35.82
CA ARG A 515 -18.15 -9.33 36.36
C ARG A 515 -17.77 -9.26 37.84
N ASN A 516 -16.98 -8.25 38.20
CA ASN A 516 -16.70 -7.92 39.58
C ASN A 516 -17.83 -7.08 40.21
N ASN A 517 -17.69 -6.67 41.48
CA ASN A 517 -18.68 -5.91 42.22
C ASN A 517 -18.97 -4.53 41.61
N ASP A 518 -18.04 -3.97 40.86
CA ASP A 518 -18.18 -2.66 40.20
C ASP A 518 -18.79 -2.79 38.80
N GLY A 519 -19.12 -4.00 38.37
CA GLY A 519 -19.73 -4.30 37.06
C GLY A 519 -18.76 -4.45 35.92
N TRP A 520 -17.46 -4.41 36.15
CA TRP A 520 -16.43 -4.59 35.16
C TRP A 520 -15.99 -6.06 35.06
N LEU A 521 -15.54 -6.50 33.89
CA LEU A 521 -14.99 -7.83 33.69
C LEU A 521 -13.59 -7.92 34.28
N GLU A 522 -13.37 -9.02 35.01
CA GLU A 522 -12.11 -9.37 35.65
C GLU A 522 -11.80 -10.85 35.46
N LYS A 523 -10.53 -11.19 35.26
CA LYS A 523 -10.03 -12.55 35.16
C LYS A 523 -8.68 -12.65 35.87
N ASP A 524 -8.52 -13.64 36.78
CA ASP A 524 -7.28 -13.87 37.53
C ASP A 524 -6.76 -12.60 38.27
N GLY A 525 -7.66 -11.76 38.76
CA GLY A 525 -7.32 -10.48 39.41
C GLY A 525 -6.94 -9.35 38.46
N GLN A 526 -7.03 -9.56 37.14
CA GLN A 526 -6.77 -8.55 36.14
C GLN A 526 -8.07 -8.00 35.59
N LEU A 527 -8.25 -6.68 35.66
CA LEU A 527 -9.37 -5.96 35.04
C LEU A 527 -9.27 -5.99 33.52
N PHE A 528 -10.39 -6.17 32.82
CA PHE A 528 -10.44 -6.02 31.37
C PHE A 528 -10.45 -4.53 31.03
N GLU A 529 -9.28 -3.95 30.97
CA GLU A 529 -9.07 -2.53 30.67
C GLU A 529 -8.02 -2.36 29.60
N PHE A 530 -8.30 -1.51 28.58
CA PHE A 530 -7.36 -1.18 27.53
C PHE A 530 -7.60 0.20 26.93
N ASN A 531 -6.65 0.69 26.14
CA ASN A 531 -6.74 1.95 25.43
C ASN A 531 -7.10 1.71 23.95
N LEU A 532 -8.11 2.43 23.45
CA LEU A 532 -8.41 2.53 22.03
C LEU A 532 -7.87 3.86 21.52
N THR A 533 -6.97 3.78 20.54
CA THR A 533 -6.25 4.94 20.03
C THR A 533 -6.60 5.23 18.57
N THR A 534 -6.67 6.52 18.21
CA THR A 534 -6.83 6.96 16.81
C THR A 534 -6.17 8.32 16.59
N ASN A 535 -6.16 8.79 15.33
CA ASN A 535 -5.68 10.13 15.01
C ASN A 535 -6.77 11.19 15.20
N ASN A 536 -6.36 12.43 15.48
CA ASN A 536 -7.24 13.59 15.45
C ASN A 536 -7.63 13.97 14.01
N GLY A 537 -8.63 14.86 13.88
CA GLY A 537 -9.09 15.39 12.59
C GLY A 537 -10.03 14.48 11.80
N ASN A 538 -10.21 13.21 12.19
CA ASN A 538 -11.16 12.30 11.55
C ASN A 538 -12.40 12.08 12.43
N LEU A 539 -13.46 12.85 12.17
CA LEU A 539 -14.70 12.79 12.95
C LEU A 539 -15.38 11.42 12.92
N ILE A 540 -15.34 10.71 11.79
CA ILE A 540 -15.95 9.38 11.67
C ILE A 540 -15.24 8.40 12.60
N ARG A 541 -13.91 8.36 12.59
CA ARG A 541 -13.13 7.49 13.49
C ARG A 541 -13.37 7.84 14.96
N SER A 542 -13.38 9.13 15.32
CA SER A 542 -13.64 9.58 16.70
C SER A 542 -15.03 9.18 17.18
N ASN A 543 -16.06 9.30 16.32
CA ASN A 543 -17.41 8.87 16.65
C ASN A 543 -17.51 7.35 16.80
N ILE A 544 -16.89 6.57 15.87
CA ILE A 544 -16.85 5.11 16.00
C ILE A 544 -16.15 4.68 17.30
N MET A 545 -15.07 5.36 17.67
CA MET A 545 -14.36 5.12 18.92
C MET A 545 -15.25 5.32 20.15
N THR A 546 -16.05 6.38 20.16
CA THR A 546 -17.02 6.65 21.26
C THR A 546 -18.13 5.60 21.28
N ILE A 547 -18.69 5.23 20.11
CA ILE A 547 -19.72 4.18 20.00
C ILE A 547 -19.17 2.83 20.50
N ALA A 548 -17.94 2.48 20.11
CA ALA A 548 -17.31 1.24 20.55
C ALA A 548 -17.06 1.23 22.07
N GLN A 549 -16.59 2.35 22.65
CA GLN A 549 -16.40 2.51 24.10
C GLN A 549 -17.71 2.27 24.86
N ASP A 550 -18.80 2.90 24.43
CA ASP A 550 -20.11 2.74 25.06
C ASP A 550 -20.64 1.30 24.89
N ALA A 551 -20.51 0.71 23.71
CA ALA A 551 -20.90 -0.66 23.45
C ALA A 551 -20.15 -1.65 24.36
N TRP A 552 -18.85 -1.52 24.51
CA TRP A 552 -18.03 -2.38 25.37
C TRP A 552 -18.30 -2.18 26.86
N LYS A 553 -18.63 -0.95 27.27
CA LYS A 553 -19.06 -0.68 28.63
C LYS A 553 -20.31 -1.50 29.01
N THR A 554 -21.25 -1.69 28.09
CA THR A 554 -22.48 -2.47 28.37
C THR A 554 -22.19 -3.93 28.69
N ILE A 555 -21.15 -4.50 28.10
CA ILE A 555 -20.70 -5.87 28.34
C ILE A 555 -19.63 -5.96 29.46
N GLY A 556 -19.33 -4.86 30.15
CA GLY A 556 -18.43 -4.82 31.30
C GLY A 556 -16.95 -4.66 30.96
N VAL A 557 -16.61 -4.26 29.74
CA VAL A 557 -15.23 -3.99 29.31
C VAL A 557 -14.94 -2.50 29.48
N LYS A 558 -13.82 -2.17 30.13
CA LYS A 558 -13.37 -0.81 30.34
C LYS A 558 -12.42 -0.40 29.22
N CYS A 559 -12.87 0.53 28.38
CA CYS A 559 -12.09 1.08 27.27
C CYS A 559 -11.82 2.56 27.51
N ASN A 560 -10.54 2.98 27.50
CA ASN A 560 -10.15 4.39 27.54
C ASN A 560 -9.83 4.83 26.10
N THR A 561 -10.25 6.05 25.75
CA THR A 561 -10.05 6.58 24.39
C THR A 561 -8.91 7.60 24.38
N GLN A 562 -8.05 7.52 23.36
CA GLN A 562 -6.90 8.41 23.16
C GLN A 562 -6.82 8.87 21.71
N VAL A 563 -6.55 10.16 21.51
CA VAL A 563 -6.47 10.77 20.17
C VAL A 563 -5.15 11.52 20.05
N PHE A 564 -4.41 11.26 18.96
CA PHE A 564 -3.10 11.82 18.72
C PHE A 564 -3.02 12.54 17.37
N GLU A 565 -2.05 13.43 17.21
CA GLU A 565 -1.67 13.93 15.89
C GLU A 565 -1.19 12.77 15.02
N TRP A 566 -1.44 12.83 13.69
CA TRP A 566 -1.21 11.70 12.78
C TRP A 566 0.23 11.19 12.77
N ALA A 567 1.22 12.09 12.75
CA ALA A 567 2.61 11.69 12.73
C ALA A 567 3.06 11.03 14.04
N VAL A 568 2.55 11.52 15.19
CA VAL A 568 2.77 10.91 16.51
C VAL A 568 2.09 9.54 16.57
N PHE A 569 0.84 9.45 16.12
CA PHE A 569 0.09 8.19 16.07
C PHE A 569 0.84 7.10 15.29
N LEU A 570 1.34 7.44 14.09
CA LEU A 570 2.12 6.50 13.29
C LEU A 570 3.46 6.15 13.92
N LYS A 571 4.23 7.17 14.33
CA LYS A 571 5.60 6.99 14.79
C LYS A 571 5.69 6.25 16.12
N ASP A 572 4.88 6.67 17.09
CA ASP A 572 5.04 6.24 18.49
C ASP A 572 4.15 5.05 18.84
N PHE A 573 3.07 4.82 18.09
CA PHE A 573 2.11 3.74 18.36
C PHE A 573 2.11 2.66 17.27
N ILE A 574 1.79 3.01 16.03
CA ILE A 574 1.60 2.01 14.96
C ILE A 574 2.92 1.33 14.58
N ASN A 575 3.96 2.12 14.25
CA ASN A 575 5.25 1.59 13.78
C ASN A 575 6.00 0.82 14.87
N THR A 576 5.81 1.19 16.13
CA THR A 576 6.42 0.51 17.27
C THR A 576 5.60 -0.69 17.76
N GLY A 577 4.31 -0.75 17.41
CA GLY A 577 3.36 -1.69 17.99
C GLY A 577 3.04 -1.40 19.47
N SER A 578 3.23 -0.16 19.92
CA SER A 578 3.01 0.27 21.30
C SER A 578 1.57 0.76 21.54
N PHE A 579 0.60 -0.03 21.12
CA PHE A 579 -0.83 0.24 21.30
C PHE A 579 -1.56 -1.02 21.78
N ASP A 580 -2.75 -0.84 22.35
CA ASP A 580 -3.65 -1.93 22.72
C ASP A 580 -4.64 -2.22 21.56
N ALA A 581 -5.36 -1.22 21.13
CA ALA A 581 -6.29 -1.28 20.01
C ALA A 581 -6.38 0.06 19.28
#